data_b4ba6a8a074e4f28bb2a9b7c48470fa7
#
_entry.id   b4ba6a8a074e4f28bb2a9b7c48470fa7
#
_cell.length_a   1.000
_cell.length_b   1.000
_cell.length_c   1.000
_cell.angle_alpha   90.00
_cell.angle_beta   90.00
_cell.angle_gamma   90.00
#
_symmetry.space_group_name_H-M   'P 1'
#
loop_
_entity.id
_entity.type
_entity.pdbx_description
1 polymer ?
#
loop_
_entity_poly.entity_id
_entity_poly.type
_entity_poly.pdbx_seq_one_letter_code
_entity_poly.pdbx_strand_id
1 'polypeptide(L)'
;MPKATLHEHIEGTVTPEMAAKLAQRHHVTLPDNFVMAEGSYDRNDFPNGRYAYDESDFWAFISTYDNVADMMRTPQDYYDVTKDYLTKNAEEGGVYAELILSPSHMAVEVNPETGKGELSAPRYRAMMDAISRAATEVKEETGLETRFIATGVRNLGADNVKAVAEFVRDN
;
A
#
# COMPACT_ATOMS: atom_id res chain seq x y z
N MET A 1 18.19 13.13 -13.23
CA MET A 1 19.23 12.39 -12.47
C MET A 1 18.58 11.10 -11.97
N PRO A 2 19.19 9.92 -12.11
CA PRO A 2 18.59 8.67 -11.62
C PRO A 2 18.36 8.73 -10.10
N LYS A 3 17.22 8.14 -9.67
CA LYS A 3 16.77 8.12 -8.28
C LYS A 3 16.60 6.68 -7.80
N ALA A 4 16.75 6.45 -6.50
CA ALA A 4 16.40 5.19 -5.84
C ALA A 4 15.52 5.46 -4.63
N THR A 5 14.45 4.68 -4.48
CA THR A 5 13.58 4.70 -3.31
C THR A 5 13.88 3.47 -2.46
N LEU A 6 14.31 3.67 -1.22
CA LEU A 6 14.79 2.58 -0.34
C LEU A 6 13.86 2.24 0.83
N HIS A 7 12.75 2.94 0.99
CA HIS A 7 11.84 2.72 2.12
C HIS A 7 10.45 3.29 1.79
N GLU A 8 9.61 2.48 1.12
CA GLU A 8 8.27 2.92 0.75
C GLU A 8 7.26 1.84 1.09
N HIS A 9 6.33 2.16 1.98
CA HIS A 9 5.21 1.27 2.30
C HIS A 9 4.17 1.32 1.19
N ILE A 10 3.76 0.17 0.66
CA ILE A 10 2.85 0.13 -0.48
C ILE A 10 1.51 0.83 -0.19
N GLU A 11 1.02 0.72 1.03
CA GLU A 11 -0.22 1.40 1.45
C GLU A 11 -0.04 2.92 1.46
N GLY A 12 1.17 3.41 1.75
CA GLY A 12 1.53 4.84 1.72
C GLY A 12 1.64 5.42 0.32
N THR A 13 1.72 4.58 -0.72
CA THR A 13 1.81 5.03 -2.12
C THR A 13 0.46 5.33 -2.75
N VAL A 14 -0.64 4.96 -2.08
CA VAL A 14 -2.00 5.20 -2.57
C VAL A 14 -2.28 6.70 -2.60
N THR A 15 -2.43 7.26 -3.79
CA THR A 15 -2.78 8.68 -3.94
C THR A 15 -4.25 8.92 -3.63
N PRO A 16 -4.69 10.16 -3.30
CA PRO A 16 -6.10 10.50 -3.15
C PRO A 16 -6.97 10.09 -4.36
N GLU A 17 -6.45 10.22 -5.58
CA GLU A 17 -7.15 9.78 -6.79
C GLU A 17 -7.32 8.25 -6.80
N MET A 18 -6.27 7.50 -6.46
CA MET A 18 -6.35 6.04 -6.37
C MET A 18 -7.29 5.60 -5.25
N ALA A 19 -7.24 6.26 -4.09
CA ALA A 19 -8.18 5.99 -2.98
C ALA A 19 -9.64 6.17 -3.40
N ALA A 20 -9.95 7.21 -4.18
CA ALA A 20 -11.30 7.41 -4.72
C ALA A 20 -11.72 6.27 -5.67
N LYS A 21 -10.82 5.76 -6.52
CA LYS A 21 -11.08 4.61 -7.39
C LYS A 21 -11.35 3.33 -6.58
N LEU A 22 -10.54 3.08 -5.55
CA LEU A 22 -10.71 1.93 -4.66
C LEU A 22 -12.01 2.03 -3.86
N ALA A 23 -12.33 3.19 -3.31
CA ALA A 23 -13.56 3.44 -2.59
C ALA A 23 -14.80 3.19 -3.48
N GLN A 24 -14.79 3.66 -4.72
CA GLN A 24 -15.85 3.38 -5.69
C GLN A 24 -15.97 1.88 -5.97
N ARG A 25 -14.86 1.17 -6.20
CA ARG A 25 -14.82 -0.28 -6.47
C ARG A 25 -15.45 -1.08 -5.33
N HIS A 26 -15.17 -0.69 -4.10
CA HIS A 26 -15.60 -1.42 -2.90
C HIS A 26 -16.86 -0.84 -2.25
N HIS A 27 -17.51 0.15 -2.89
CA HIS A 27 -18.71 0.82 -2.37
C HIS A 27 -18.50 1.40 -0.95
N VAL A 28 -17.30 1.96 -0.71
CA VAL A 28 -16.94 2.66 0.53
C VAL A 28 -17.19 4.14 0.35
N THR A 29 -17.89 4.75 1.32
CA THR A 29 -18.04 6.21 1.36
C THR A 29 -16.84 6.81 2.08
N LEU A 30 -16.06 7.64 1.39
CA LEU A 30 -15.00 8.41 2.02
C LEU A 30 -15.60 9.52 2.89
N PRO A 31 -14.97 9.85 4.04
CA PRO A 31 -15.36 11.05 4.81
C PRO A 31 -15.27 12.32 3.95
N ASP A 32 -16.16 13.29 4.17
CA ASP A 32 -16.23 14.54 3.39
C ASP A 32 -14.90 15.33 3.43
N ASN A 33 -14.13 15.18 4.49
CA ASN A 33 -12.84 15.84 4.69
C ASN A 33 -11.63 14.90 4.56
N PHE A 34 -11.77 13.78 3.85
CA PHE A 34 -10.68 12.80 3.70
C PHE A 34 -9.57 13.31 2.79
N VAL A 35 -9.93 14.09 1.79
CA VAL A 35 -9.02 14.72 0.84
C VAL A 35 -9.19 16.24 0.92
N MET A 36 -8.09 16.97 0.86
CA MET A 36 -8.12 18.44 0.85
C MET A 36 -8.83 18.95 -0.39
N ALA A 37 -9.59 20.04 -0.22
CA ALA A 37 -10.27 20.70 -1.33
C ALA A 37 -9.24 21.20 -2.37
N GLU A 38 -9.59 21.09 -3.65
CA GLU A 38 -8.78 21.62 -4.73
C GLU A 38 -8.57 23.13 -4.55
N GLY A 39 -7.32 23.57 -4.72
CA GLY A 39 -6.92 24.97 -4.49
C GLY A 39 -6.53 25.31 -3.04
N SER A 40 -6.66 24.37 -2.08
CA SER A 40 -6.19 24.54 -0.69
C SER A 40 -4.74 24.06 -0.48
N TYR A 41 -4.10 23.53 -1.50
CA TYR A 41 -2.70 23.07 -1.50
C TYR A 41 -2.05 23.37 -2.86
N ASP A 42 -0.70 23.38 -2.90
CA ASP A 42 0.03 23.56 -4.16
C ASP A 42 0.07 22.26 -4.96
N ARG A 43 -0.47 22.28 -6.17
CA ARG A 43 -0.48 21.13 -7.08
C ARG A 43 0.90 20.79 -7.64
N ASN A 44 1.87 21.67 -7.56
CA ASN A 44 3.25 21.35 -7.92
C ASN A 44 3.89 20.40 -6.87
N ASP A 45 3.50 20.54 -5.60
CA ASP A 45 3.95 19.69 -4.52
C ASP A 45 3.10 18.39 -4.41
N PHE A 46 1.80 18.49 -4.71
CA PHE A 46 0.83 17.38 -4.59
C PHE A 46 0.02 17.19 -5.89
N PRO A 47 0.64 16.74 -6.99
CA PRO A 47 -0.03 16.64 -8.30
C PRO A 47 -1.23 15.69 -8.31
N ASN A 48 -1.22 14.67 -7.46
CA ASN A 48 -2.26 13.64 -7.36
C ASN A 48 -3.25 13.87 -6.20
N GLY A 49 -3.30 15.11 -5.67
CA GLY A 49 -4.12 15.44 -4.50
C GLY A 49 -3.38 15.29 -3.18
N ARG A 50 -4.00 15.73 -2.10
CA ARG A 50 -3.46 15.68 -0.76
C ARG A 50 -4.51 15.18 0.23
N TYR A 51 -4.14 14.26 1.10
CA TYR A 51 -4.99 13.83 2.20
C TYR A 51 -5.13 14.94 3.26
N ALA A 52 -6.32 15.03 3.84
CA ALA A 52 -6.64 16.01 4.88
C ALA A 52 -6.47 15.37 6.27
N TYR A 53 -5.36 15.63 6.92
CA TYR A 53 -5.13 15.29 8.32
C TYR A 53 -4.33 16.40 8.98
N ASP A 54 -4.42 16.49 10.31
CA ASP A 54 -3.61 17.42 11.09
C ASP A 54 -2.16 16.95 11.14
N GLU A 55 -1.26 17.68 10.47
CA GLU A 55 0.18 17.33 10.39
C GLU A 55 0.90 17.39 11.76
N SER A 56 0.31 18.06 12.73
CA SER A 56 0.82 18.08 14.11
C SER A 56 0.39 16.86 14.93
N ASP A 57 -0.59 16.08 14.44
CA ASP A 57 -1.10 14.88 15.09
C ASP A 57 -0.66 13.60 14.34
N PHE A 58 0.34 12.91 14.89
CA PHE A 58 0.83 11.64 14.37
C PHE A 58 -0.28 10.57 14.26
N TRP A 59 -1.23 10.56 15.18
CA TRP A 59 -2.32 9.58 15.15
C TRP A 59 -3.35 9.88 14.06
N ALA A 60 -3.55 11.15 13.71
CA ALA A 60 -4.37 11.52 12.55
C ALA A 60 -3.74 11.02 11.24
N PHE A 61 -2.41 11.14 11.10
CA PHE A 61 -1.67 10.54 9.98
C PHE A 61 -1.85 9.02 9.93
N ILE A 62 -1.59 8.30 11.05
CA ILE A 62 -1.73 6.83 11.10
C ILE A 62 -3.16 6.39 10.80
N SER A 63 -4.16 7.07 11.35
CA SER A 63 -5.57 6.76 11.07
C SER A 63 -5.91 6.91 9.57
N THR A 64 -5.37 7.95 8.92
CA THR A 64 -5.55 8.14 7.48
C THR A 64 -4.87 7.02 6.69
N TYR A 65 -3.65 6.65 7.06
CA TYR A 65 -2.91 5.54 6.47
C TYR A 65 -3.67 4.21 6.59
N ASP A 66 -4.17 3.87 7.79
CA ASP A 66 -4.93 2.64 8.02
C ASP A 66 -6.23 2.62 7.20
N ASN A 67 -6.95 3.74 7.14
CA ASN A 67 -8.16 3.87 6.29
C ASN A 67 -7.86 3.63 4.81
N VAL A 68 -6.70 4.09 4.33
CA VAL A 68 -6.26 3.85 2.95
C VAL A 68 -5.91 2.38 2.74
N ALA A 69 -5.15 1.79 3.66
CA ALA A 69 -4.77 0.38 3.62
C ALA A 69 -6.00 -0.55 3.58
N ASP A 70 -7.04 -0.24 4.34
CA ASP A 70 -8.31 -0.98 4.39
C ASP A 70 -9.10 -0.96 3.07
N MET A 71 -8.78 -0.06 2.14
CA MET A 71 -9.37 -0.05 0.80
C MET A 71 -8.70 -1.03 -0.16
N MET A 72 -7.49 -1.50 0.14
CA MET A 72 -6.74 -2.47 -0.67
C MET A 72 -7.16 -3.90 -0.30
N ARG A 73 -8.27 -4.39 -0.87
CA ARG A 73 -8.93 -5.64 -0.43
C ARG A 73 -8.69 -6.84 -1.33
N THR A 74 -8.36 -6.59 -2.58
CA THR A 74 -8.26 -7.64 -3.61
C THR A 74 -6.87 -7.64 -4.28
N PRO A 75 -6.46 -8.76 -4.91
CA PRO A 75 -5.25 -8.79 -5.72
C PRO A 75 -5.21 -7.69 -6.80
N GLN A 76 -6.37 -7.33 -7.37
CA GLN A 76 -6.44 -6.28 -8.38
C GLN A 76 -6.13 -4.90 -7.79
N ASP A 77 -6.52 -4.63 -6.53
CA ASP A 77 -6.18 -3.35 -5.88
C ASP A 77 -4.67 -3.23 -5.69
N TYR A 78 -4.03 -4.29 -5.20
CA TYR A 78 -2.57 -4.33 -5.03
C TYR A 78 -1.83 -4.21 -6.37
N TYR A 79 -2.34 -4.84 -7.43
CA TYR A 79 -1.80 -4.68 -8.78
C TYR A 79 -1.89 -3.21 -9.23
N ASP A 80 -3.08 -2.60 -9.14
CA ASP A 80 -3.33 -1.25 -9.64
C ASP A 80 -2.48 -0.22 -8.88
N VAL A 81 -2.40 -0.31 -7.55
CA VAL A 81 -1.59 0.57 -6.70
C VAL A 81 -0.10 0.41 -7.02
N THR A 82 0.39 -0.83 -7.11
CA THR A 82 1.79 -1.10 -7.41
C THR A 82 2.17 -0.55 -8.79
N LYS A 83 1.33 -0.79 -9.80
CA LYS A 83 1.59 -0.34 -11.17
C LYS A 83 1.58 1.18 -11.26
N ASP A 84 0.58 1.85 -10.66
CA ASP A 84 0.47 3.31 -10.64
C ASP A 84 1.70 3.96 -9.98
N TYR A 85 2.07 3.47 -8.80
CA TYR A 85 3.23 4.01 -8.08
C TYR A 85 4.54 3.82 -8.84
N LEU A 86 4.84 2.60 -9.26
CA LEU A 86 6.11 2.30 -9.92
C LEU A 86 6.23 3.00 -11.28
N THR A 87 5.14 3.14 -12.02
CA THR A 87 5.12 3.90 -13.28
C THR A 87 5.47 5.36 -13.03
N LYS A 88 4.81 6.01 -12.06
CA LYS A 88 5.11 7.41 -11.69
C LYS A 88 6.55 7.58 -11.19
N ASN A 89 7.03 6.63 -10.38
CA ASN A 89 8.42 6.63 -9.90
C ASN A 89 9.42 6.58 -11.06
N ALA A 90 9.17 5.74 -12.07
CA ALA A 90 9.99 5.65 -13.27
C ALA A 90 9.93 6.93 -14.12
N GLU A 91 8.76 7.52 -14.31
CA GLU A 91 8.56 8.80 -15.01
C GLU A 91 9.35 9.94 -14.34
N GLU A 92 9.48 9.90 -13.02
CA GLU A 92 10.28 10.86 -12.24
C GLU A 92 11.79 10.56 -12.25
N GLY A 93 12.24 9.54 -12.97
CA GLY A 93 13.65 9.14 -13.10
C GLY A 93 14.09 8.09 -12.08
N GLY A 94 13.15 7.37 -11.45
CA GLY A 94 13.44 6.21 -10.62
C GLY A 94 14.02 5.06 -11.44
N VAL A 95 15.07 4.43 -10.92
CA VAL A 95 15.70 3.24 -11.53
C VAL A 95 15.69 2.04 -10.59
N TYR A 96 15.37 2.27 -9.32
CA TYR A 96 15.30 1.24 -8.29
C TYR A 96 14.29 1.62 -7.19
N ALA A 97 13.49 0.66 -6.71
CA ALA A 97 12.56 0.85 -5.61
C ALA A 97 12.53 -0.36 -4.67
N GLU A 98 12.45 -0.12 -3.36
CA GLU A 98 12.16 -1.11 -2.33
C GLU A 98 10.78 -0.83 -1.73
N LEU A 99 9.83 -1.76 -1.95
CA LEU A 99 8.49 -1.68 -1.42
C LEU A 99 8.36 -2.54 -0.17
N ILE A 100 7.93 -1.91 0.92
CA ILE A 100 7.62 -2.58 2.18
C ILE A 100 6.17 -3.06 2.13
N LEU A 101 5.98 -4.34 2.40
CA LEU A 101 4.69 -5.02 2.36
C LEU A 101 4.37 -5.56 3.75
N SER A 102 3.16 -5.29 4.25
CA SER A 102 2.71 -5.79 5.55
C SER A 102 1.75 -6.98 5.39
N PRO A 103 2.19 -8.23 5.69
CA PRO A 103 1.28 -9.37 5.69
C PRO A 103 0.11 -9.19 6.67
N SER A 104 0.28 -8.41 7.74
CA SER A 104 -0.79 -8.09 8.69
C SER A 104 -1.93 -7.26 8.08
N HIS A 105 -1.69 -6.52 6.98
CA HIS A 105 -2.73 -5.84 6.22
C HIS A 105 -3.24 -6.70 5.06
N MET A 106 -2.32 -7.20 4.23
CA MET A 106 -2.66 -7.82 2.96
C MET A 106 -3.13 -9.27 3.05
N ALA A 107 -2.71 -10.02 4.07
CA ALA A 107 -2.88 -11.47 4.15
C ALA A 107 -3.87 -11.96 5.21
N VAL A 108 -4.52 -11.06 5.96
CA VAL A 108 -5.44 -11.45 7.02
C VAL A 108 -6.83 -11.78 6.46
N GLU A 109 -7.37 -12.91 6.86
CA GLU A 109 -8.76 -13.32 6.65
C GLU A 109 -9.42 -13.60 7.99
N VAL A 110 -10.73 -13.33 8.08
CA VAL A 110 -11.49 -13.66 9.28
C VAL A 110 -11.81 -15.15 9.29
N ASN A 111 -11.31 -15.86 10.29
CA ASN A 111 -11.65 -17.25 10.50
C ASN A 111 -13.15 -17.35 10.89
N PRO A 112 -13.99 -18.05 10.11
CA PRO A 112 -15.44 -18.08 10.33
C PRO A 112 -15.85 -18.78 11.62
N GLU A 113 -14.99 -19.66 12.18
CA GLU A 113 -15.28 -20.41 13.40
C GLU A 113 -14.94 -19.60 14.66
N THR A 114 -13.84 -18.80 14.61
CA THR A 114 -13.33 -18.06 15.76
C THR A 114 -13.68 -16.57 15.73
N GLY A 115 -14.04 -16.05 14.55
CA GLY A 115 -14.25 -14.61 14.31
C GLY A 115 -12.95 -13.77 14.39
N LYS A 116 -11.77 -14.42 14.46
CA LYS A 116 -10.47 -13.74 14.56
C LYS A 116 -9.80 -13.63 13.21
N GLY A 117 -9.01 -12.56 13.03
CA GLY A 117 -8.13 -12.42 11.88
C GLY A 117 -6.96 -13.39 11.97
N GLU A 118 -6.73 -14.16 10.91
CA GLU A 118 -5.62 -15.11 10.79
C GLU A 118 -4.89 -14.89 9.46
N LEU A 119 -3.58 -15.18 9.43
CA LEU A 119 -2.80 -15.09 8.20
C LEU A 119 -3.18 -16.21 7.24
N SER A 120 -3.61 -15.84 6.03
CA SER A 120 -4.02 -16.74 4.96
C SER A 120 -2.94 -16.84 3.89
N ALA A 121 -2.34 -18.02 3.75
CA ALA A 121 -1.34 -18.27 2.72
C ALA A 121 -1.89 -18.14 1.28
N PRO A 122 -3.09 -18.65 0.96
CA PRO A 122 -3.68 -18.43 -0.36
C PRO A 122 -3.89 -16.94 -0.68
N ARG A 123 -4.39 -16.15 0.29
CA ARG A 123 -4.58 -14.72 0.12
C ARG A 123 -3.25 -14.00 -0.07
N TYR A 124 -2.25 -14.30 0.77
CA TYR A 124 -0.92 -13.72 0.66
C TYR A 124 -0.30 -13.95 -0.73
N ARG A 125 -0.31 -15.20 -1.21
CA ARG A 125 0.22 -15.54 -2.53
C ARG A 125 -0.51 -14.80 -3.65
N ALA A 126 -1.84 -14.73 -3.61
CA ALA A 126 -2.63 -13.99 -4.60
C ALA A 126 -2.27 -12.49 -4.64
N MET A 127 -2.04 -11.87 -3.49
CA MET A 127 -1.60 -10.47 -3.42
C MET A 127 -0.17 -10.32 -3.96
N MET A 128 0.75 -11.19 -3.53
CA MET A 128 2.15 -11.16 -3.99
C MET A 128 2.28 -11.41 -5.50
N ASP A 129 1.49 -12.31 -6.06
CA ASP A 129 1.45 -12.56 -7.51
C ASP A 129 1.00 -11.30 -8.27
N ALA A 130 -0.01 -10.59 -7.75
CA ALA A 130 -0.50 -9.36 -8.36
C ALA A 130 0.54 -8.23 -8.30
N ILE A 131 1.18 -8.03 -7.15
CA ILE A 131 2.26 -7.06 -6.95
C ILE A 131 3.46 -7.39 -7.87
N SER A 132 3.89 -8.64 -7.88
CA SER A 132 5.03 -9.09 -8.68
C SER A 132 4.78 -8.94 -10.18
N ARG A 133 3.56 -9.20 -10.64
CA ARG A 133 3.16 -8.98 -12.02
C ARG A 133 3.23 -7.51 -12.40
N ALA A 134 2.67 -6.62 -11.58
CA ALA A 134 2.73 -5.18 -11.81
C ALA A 134 4.18 -4.67 -11.88
N ALA A 135 5.04 -5.10 -10.94
CA ALA A 135 6.45 -4.73 -10.92
C ALA A 135 7.22 -5.26 -12.14
N THR A 136 6.90 -6.49 -12.60
CA THR A 136 7.51 -7.07 -13.79
C THR A 136 7.15 -6.28 -15.05
N GLU A 137 5.87 -5.94 -15.22
CA GLU A 137 5.40 -5.16 -16.35
C GLU A 137 6.06 -3.76 -16.38
N VAL A 138 6.14 -3.06 -15.23
CA VAL A 138 6.82 -1.75 -15.18
C VAL A 138 8.31 -1.88 -15.47
N LYS A 139 8.97 -2.94 -14.98
CA LYS A 139 10.36 -3.20 -15.30
C LYS A 139 10.58 -3.42 -16.80
N GLU A 140 9.71 -4.18 -17.46
CA GLU A 140 9.78 -4.41 -18.90
C GLU A 140 9.57 -3.12 -19.70
N GLU A 141 8.66 -2.26 -19.25
CA GLU A 141 8.34 -0.99 -19.90
C GLU A 141 9.40 0.11 -19.68
N THR A 142 10.02 0.17 -18.48
CA THR A 142 10.81 1.33 -18.03
C THR A 142 12.24 1.01 -17.61
N GLY A 143 12.54 -0.26 -17.32
CA GLY A 143 13.81 -0.69 -16.73
C GLY A 143 13.92 -0.51 -15.22
N LEU A 144 12.88 -0.02 -14.52
CA LEU A 144 12.90 0.18 -13.06
C LEU A 144 12.95 -1.17 -12.34
N GLU A 145 13.98 -1.37 -11.52
CA GLU A 145 14.12 -2.56 -10.67
C GLU A 145 13.37 -2.39 -9.36
N THR A 146 12.62 -3.43 -8.96
CA THR A 146 11.87 -3.42 -7.69
C THR A 146 12.28 -4.58 -6.80
N ARG A 147 12.34 -4.34 -5.48
CA ARG A 147 12.50 -5.37 -4.44
C ARG A 147 11.41 -5.21 -3.41
N PHE A 148 11.09 -6.32 -2.73
CA PHE A 148 10.04 -6.37 -1.72
C PHE A 148 10.63 -6.72 -0.36
N ILE A 149 10.16 -6.03 0.67
CA ILE A 149 10.53 -6.22 2.06
C ILE A 149 9.27 -6.56 2.84
N ALA A 150 9.15 -7.78 3.34
CA ALA A 150 8.06 -8.12 4.24
C ALA A 150 8.35 -7.57 5.64
N THR A 151 7.38 -6.90 6.24
CA THR A 151 7.49 -6.30 7.57
C THR A 151 6.45 -6.83 8.55
N GLY A 152 6.84 -6.91 9.83
CA GLY A 152 5.93 -7.17 10.94
C GLY A 152 5.63 -5.89 11.72
N VAL A 153 4.37 -5.69 12.09
CA VAL A 153 3.92 -4.53 12.86
C VAL A 153 4.26 -4.70 14.34
N ARG A 154 5.30 -4.03 14.82
CA ARG A 154 5.80 -4.17 16.20
C ARG A 154 4.79 -3.82 17.28
N ASN A 155 3.85 -2.90 16.99
CA ASN A 155 2.80 -2.49 17.92
C ASN A 155 1.83 -3.64 18.27
N LEU A 156 1.78 -4.69 17.41
CA LEU A 156 0.98 -5.89 17.65
C LEU A 156 1.70 -6.93 18.54
N GLY A 157 2.89 -6.60 19.03
CA GLY A 157 3.67 -7.43 19.95
C GLY A 157 4.64 -8.38 19.27
N ALA A 158 5.59 -8.91 20.08
CA ALA A 158 6.67 -9.77 19.58
C ALA A 158 6.17 -11.09 18.97
N ASP A 159 5.12 -11.67 19.53
CA ASP A 159 4.53 -12.92 19.03
C ASP A 159 3.92 -12.73 17.64
N ASN A 160 3.30 -11.58 17.37
CA ASN A 160 2.79 -11.25 16.03
C ASN A 160 3.94 -11.12 15.02
N VAL A 161 4.99 -10.38 15.36
CA VAL A 161 6.16 -10.22 14.48
C VAL A 161 6.81 -11.57 14.16
N LYS A 162 6.94 -12.45 15.18
CA LYS A 162 7.46 -13.80 14.99
C LYS A 162 6.56 -14.64 14.07
N ALA A 163 5.25 -14.60 14.30
CA ALA A 163 4.27 -15.31 13.46
C ALA A 163 4.33 -14.84 11.99
N VAL A 164 4.43 -13.53 11.76
CA VAL A 164 4.61 -12.96 10.41
C VAL A 164 5.92 -13.44 9.77
N ALA A 165 7.03 -13.43 10.51
CA ALA A 165 8.33 -13.87 9.99
C ALA A 165 8.32 -15.36 9.61
N GLU A 166 7.74 -16.21 10.45
CA GLU A 166 7.58 -17.65 10.18
C GLU A 166 6.65 -17.87 8.96
N PHE A 167 5.53 -17.15 8.91
CA PHE A 167 4.58 -17.22 7.80
C PHE A 167 5.23 -16.85 6.46
N VAL A 168 5.96 -15.73 6.40
CA VAL A 168 6.63 -15.26 5.16
C VAL A 168 7.75 -16.25 4.74
N ARG A 169 8.50 -16.80 5.69
CA ARG A 169 9.52 -17.81 5.39
C ARG A 169 8.93 -19.06 4.70
N ASP A 170 7.73 -19.45 5.10
CA ASP A 170 7.10 -20.71 4.69
C ASP A 170 6.18 -20.54 3.45
N ASN A 171 5.97 -19.32 2.96
CA ASN A 171 5.08 -18.96 1.86
C ASN A 171 5.67 -17.99 0.84
#